data_52601e55f9da4b9b5e286ec095b400a5
#
_entry.id   52601e55f9da4b9b5e286ec095b400a5
#
_cell.length_a   1.000
_cell.length_b   1.000
_cell.length_c   1.000
_cell.angle_alpha   90.00
_cell.angle_beta   90.00
_cell.angle_gamma   90.00
#
_symmetry.space_group_name_H-M   'P 1'
#
loop_
_entity.id
_entity.type
_entity.pdbx_description
1 polymer ?
#
loop_
_entity_poly.entity_id
_entity_poly.type
_entity_poly.pdbx_seq_one_letter_code
_entity_poly.pdbx_strand_id
1 'polypeptide(L)'
;MPTSVKPAPAPVRMYGGLAMEERVAARRARFVEAGIELFGTQGFRGATVRGICAAAGLTDRYFYESFATLEALLAEVYRTLTHAFAARLTEESIRSEAWSGDAVAIERQTTAAYELWFDTVRDPRFARIVLVEVLGVSADIDALYEASVRQMAELTIAPLATTQPALKLSKARRELLGRALVGAGLQVAKMWMTGGYKLARRDVVRTCVLVATGTLAALRVEAADEKR
;
A
#
# COMPACT_ATOMS: atom_id res chain seq x y z
N MET A 1 64.37 34.16 5.09
CA MET A 1 63.40 33.87 4.06
C MET A 1 62.18 33.19 4.71
N PRO A 2 61.04 33.89 4.91
CA PRO A 2 59.85 33.22 5.43
C PRO A 2 59.07 32.53 4.30
N THR A 3 58.78 31.27 4.47
CA THR A 3 57.98 30.40 3.59
C THR A 3 56.51 30.82 3.64
N SER A 4 56.01 31.25 2.48
CA SER A 4 54.60 31.58 2.25
C SER A 4 53.73 30.30 2.32
N VAL A 5 52.89 30.21 3.36
CA VAL A 5 51.85 29.17 3.46
C VAL A 5 50.63 29.59 2.62
N LYS A 6 50.31 28.83 1.58
CA LYS A 6 49.16 29.02 0.74
C LYS A 6 47.89 28.75 1.57
N PRO A 7 46.89 29.65 1.57
CA PRO A 7 45.64 29.40 2.33
C PRO A 7 44.87 28.22 1.75
N ALA A 8 44.29 27.39 2.64
CA ALA A 8 43.43 26.27 2.30
C ALA A 8 42.19 26.72 1.53
N PRO A 9 41.66 25.92 0.59
CA PRO A 9 40.46 26.28 -0.16
C PRO A 9 39.24 26.35 0.78
N ALA A 10 38.42 27.38 0.60
CA ALA A 10 37.22 27.60 1.38
C ALA A 10 36.23 26.44 1.19
N PRO A 11 35.47 26.05 2.23
CA PRO A 11 34.51 24.96 2.13
C PRO A 11 33.41 25.29 1.12
N VAL A 12 33.17 24.37 0.19
CA VAL A 12 32.12 24.45 -0.81
C VAL A 12 30.78 24.58 -0.10
N ARG A 13 30.03 25.65 -0.40
CA ARG A 13 28.68 25.93 0.13
C ARG A 13 27.69 24.90 -0.40
N MET A 14 27.53 23.72 0.25
CA MET A 14 26.49 22.71 -0.03
C MET A 14 25.13 23.04 0.60
N TYR A 15 24.99 24.14 1.35
CA TYR A 15 23.76 24.48 2.09
C TYR A 15 22.59 24.98 1.23
N GLY A 16 22.81 25.50 0.04
CA GLY A 16 21.74 26.05 -0.80
C GLY A 16 20.92 24.99 -1.55
N GLY A 17 21.53 23.86 -1.91
CA GLY A 17 20.88 22.76 -2.66
C GLY A 17 19.91 21.95 -1.79
N LEU A 18 20.35 21.53 -0.61
CA LEU A 18 19.53 20.76 0.36
C LEU A 18 18.26 21.54 0.77
N ALA A 19 18.40 22.84 1.09
CA ALA A 19 17.25 23.69 1.43
C ALA A 19 16.27 23.92 0.24
N MET A 20 16.74 23.79 -0.99
CA MET A 20 15.89 23.85 -2.19
C MET A 20 15.15 22.54 -2.38
N GLU A 21 15.83 21.41 -2.31
CA GLU A 21 15.25 20.06 -2.43
C GLU A 21 14.21 19.80 -1.33
N GLU A 22 14.50 20.16 -0.08
CA GLU A 22 13.54 20.06 1.03
C GLU A 22 12.28 20.88 0.78
N ARG A 23 12.40 22.10 0.23
CA ARG A 23 11.23 22.92 -0.14
C ARG A 23 10.43 22.31 -1.28
N VAL A 24 11.08 21.70 -2.27
CA VAL A 24 10.40 20.99 -3.37
C VAL A 24 9.66 19.78 -2.79
N ALA A 25 10.30 18.97 -1.96
CA ALA A 25 9.70 17.82 -1.32
C ALA A 25 8.50 18.22 -0.43
N ALA A 26 8.63 19.28 0.36
CA ALA A 26 7.55 19.79 1.20
C ALA A 26 6.34 20.26 0.37
N ARG A 27 6.56 20.96 -0.77
CA ARG A 27 5.46 21.32 -1.68
C ARG A 27 4.79 20.10 -2.28
N ARG A 28 5.58 19.13 -2.73
CA ARG A 28 5.07 17.87 -3.28
C ARG A 28 4.20 17.12 -2.25
N ALA A 29 4.63 17.02 -1.00
CA ALA A 29 3.88 16.42 0.09
C ALA A 29 2.53 17.13 0.31
N ARG A 30 2.48 18.47 0.31
CA ARG A 30 1.23 19.23 0.45
C ARG A 30 0.25 18.95 -0.69
N PHE A 31 0.72 18.78 -1.93
CA PHE A 31 -0.15 18.37 -3.04
C PHE A 31 -0.67 16.94 -2.86
N VAL A 32 0.15 16.02 -2.36
CA VAL A 32 -0.29 14.64 -2.06
C VAL A 32 -1.38 14.64 -0.98
N GLU A 33 -1.23 15.41 0.10
CA GLU A 33 -2.25 15.56 1.14
C GLU A 33 -3.56 16.15 0.59
N ALA A 34 -3.46 17.22 -0.22
CA ALA A 34 -4.62 17.80 -0.91
C ALA A 34 -5.26 16.78 -1.88
N GLY A 35 -4.46 15.96 -2.54
CA GLY A 35 -4.94 14.86 -3.38
C GLY A 35 -5.70 13.80 -2.59
N ILE A 36 -5.17 13.36 -1.44
CA ILE A 36 -5.86 12.42 -0.54
C ILE A 36 -7.23 12.99 -0.13
N GLU A 37 -7.27 14.25 0.25
CA GLU A 37 -8.52 14.90 0.65
C GLU A 37 -9.53 14.99 -0.50
N LEU A 38 -9.13 15.54 -1.66
CA LEU A 38 -10.07 15.78 -2.75
C LEU A 38 -10.47 14.50 -3.49
N PHE A 39 -9.52 13.60 -3.78
CA PHE A 39 -9.86 12.33 -4.43
C PHE A 39 -10.68 11.43 -3.51
N GLY A 40 -10.39 11.47 -2.21
CA GLY A 40 -11.12 10.70 -1.21
C GLY A 40 -12.54 11.21 -0.92
N THR A 41 -12.83 12.51 -1.11
CA THR A 41 -14.13 13.10 -0.84
C THR A 41 -14.96 13.37 -2.08
N GLN A 42 -14.37 13.97 -3.12
CA GLN A 42 -15.05 14.37 -4.35
C GLN A 42 -14.87 13.35 -5.49
N GLY A 43 -13.85 12.48 -5.38
CA GLY A 43 -13.43 11.56 -6.42
C GLY A 43 -12.48 12.21 -7.44
N PHE A 44 -11.76 11.36 -8.18
CA PHE A 44 -10.80 11.81 -9.19
C PHE A 44 -11.46 12.67 -10.27
N ARG A 45 -12.61 12.23 -10.79
CA ARG A 45 -13.35 12.95 -11.85
C ARG A 45 -13.92 14.30 -11.39
N GLY A 46 -14.15 14.48 -10.10
CA GLY A 46 -14.66 15.75 -9.51
C GLY A 46 -13.53 16.71 -9.15
N ALA A 47 -12.29 16.24 -9.06
CA ALA A 47 -11.16 17.06 -8.68
C ALA A 47 -10.60 17.86 -9.87
N THR A 48 -10.06 19.06 -9.57
CA THR A 48 -9.39 19.92 -10.57
C THR A 48 -8.04 20.39 -10.03
N VAL A 49 -7.10 20.71 -10.91
CA VAL A 49 -5.80 21.28 -10.52
C VAL A 49 -6.00 22.51 -9.65
N ARG A 50 -6.94 23.39 -10.00
CA ARG A 50 -7.26 24.58 -9.22
C ARG A 50 -7.76 24.25 -7.82
N GLY A 51 -8.61 23.22 -7.69
CA GLY A 51 -9.10 22.74 -6.38
C GLY A 51 -7.96 22.17 -5.53
N ILE A 52 -7.07 21.36 -6.13
CA ILE A 52 -5.86 20.82 -5.48
C ILE A 52 -4.95 21.96 -5.01
N CYS A 53 -4.68 22.96 -5.87
CA CYS A 53 -3.86 24.12 -5.50
C CYS A 53 -4.47 24.92 -4.34
N ALA A 54 -5.77 25.16 -4.37
CA ALA A 54 -6.48 25.85 -3.28
C ALA A 54 -6.37 25.07 -1.96
N ALA A 55 -6.61 23.77 -1.98
CA ALA A 55 -6.49 22.90 -0.80
C ALA A 55 -5.05 22.82 -0.27
N ALA A 56 -4.07 22.75 -1.18
CA ALA A 56 -2.64 22.74 -0.81
C ALA A 56 -2.14 24.13 -0.35
N GLY A 57 -2.88 25.24 -0.61
CA GLY A 57 -2.40 26.60 -0.38
C GLY A 57 -1.17 26.94 -1.21
N LEU A 58 -1.14 26.45 -2.46
CA LEU A 58 -0.05 26.61 -3.43
C LEU A 58 -0.60 27.06 -4.78
N THR A 59 0.28 27.56 -5.66
CA THR A 59 -0.10 28.03 -7.00
C THR A 59 -0.01 26.95 -8.05
N ASP A 60 -0.71 27.13 -9.18
CA ASP A 60 -0.67 26.24 -10.35
C ASP A 60 0.75 26.03 -10.88
N ARG A 61 1.61 27.07 -10.82
CA ARG A 61 3.01 26.96 -11.19
C ARG A 61 3.71 25.86 -10.40
N TYR A 62 3.55 25.84 -9.06
CA TYR A 62 4.16 24.82 -8.20
C TYR A 62 3.54 23.44 -8.43
N PHE A 63 2.26 23.37 -8.84
CA PHE A 63 1.65 22.12 -9.23
C PHE A 63 2.38 21.51 -10.43
N TYR A 64 2.52 22.27 -11.51
CA TYR A 64 3.17 21.78 -12.73
C TYR A 64 4.68 21.57 -12.61
N GLU A 65 5.34 22.22 -11.66
CA GLU A 65 6.71 21.89 -11.26
C GLU A 65 6.80 20.52 -10.53
N SER A 66 5.72 20.08 -9.85
CA SER A 66 5.68 18.85 -9.05
C SER A 66 5.03 17.67 -9.80
N PHE A 67 3.98 17.92 -10.57
CA PHE A 67 3.17 16.91 -11.26
C PHE A 67 2.78 17.42 -12.65
N ALA A 68 3.04 16.61 -13.68
CA ALA A 68 2.68 16.98 -15.05
C ALA A 68 1.16 17.03 -15.28
N THR A 69 0.41 16.17 -14.58
CA THR A 69 -1.05 16.02 -14.72
C THR A 69 -1.69 15.70 -13.37
N LEU A 70 -3.02 15.84 -13.30
CA LEU A 70 -3.81 15.40 -12.15
C LEU A 70 -3.72 13.87 -11.95
N GLU A 71 -3.58 13.14 -13.03
CA GLU A 71 -3.37 11.69 -13.02
C GLU A 71 -2.01 11.30 -12.40
N ALA A 72 -0.94 12.06 -12.70
CA ALA A 72 0.36 11.87 -12.06
C ALA A 72 0.29 12.10 -10.54
N LEU A 73 -0.53 13.05 -10.09
CA LEU A 73 -0.82 13.24 -8.67
C LEU A 73 -1.61 12.05 -8.09
N LEU A 74 -2.63 11.55 -8.80
CA LEU A 74 -3.38 10.35 -8.36
C LEU A 74 -2.47 9.15 -8.19
N ALA A 75 -1.55 8.91 -9.15
CA ALA A 75 -0.57 7.84 -9.06
C ALA A 75 0.30 7.96 -7.80
N GLU A 76 0.76 9.17 -7.49
CA GLU A 76 1.58 9.41 -6.29
C GLU A 76 0.79 9.26 -4.99
N VAL A 77 -0.45 9.76 -4.94
CA VAL A 77 -1.37 9.55 -3.81
C VAL A 77 -1.59 8.06 -3.58
N TYR A 78 -1.88 7.31 -4.63
CA TYR A 78 -2.09 5.87 -4.53
C TYR A 78 -0.84 5.13 -4.03
N ARG A 79 0.35 5.45 -4.57
CA ARG A 79 1.62 4.87 -4.09
C ARG A 79 1.85 5.19 -2.61
N THR A 80 1.65 6.44 -2.21
CA THR A 80 1.83 6.89 -0.82
C THR A 80 0.95 6.06 0.13
N LEU A 81 -0.33 5.91 -0.19
CA LEU A 81 -1.28 5.17 0.63
C LEU A 81 -0.95 3.66 0.69
N THR A 82 -0.64 3.05 -0.45
CA THR A 82 -0.36 1.60 -0.51
C THR A 82 0.99 1.26 0.09
N HIS A 83 2.02 2.10 -0.07
CA HIS A 83 3.32 1.90 0.57
C HIS A 83 3.23 2.08 2.09
N ALA A 84 2.50 3.09 2.57
CA ALA A 84 2.27 3.26 4.01
C ALA A 84 1.55 2.05 4.62
N PHE A 85 0.57 1.49 3.93
CA PHE A 85 -0.09 0.27 4.36
C PHE A 85 0.86 -0.95 4.36
N ALA A 86 1.63 -1.15 3.29
CA ALA A 86 2.59 -2.25 3.18
C ALA A 86 3.68 -2.17 4.27
N ALA A 87 4.16 -0.97 4.60
CA ALA A 87 5.11 -0.77 5.70
C ALA A 87 4.52 -1.18 7.04
N ARG A 88 3.29 -0.74 7.37
CA ARG A 88 2.58 -1.13 8.59
C ARG A 88 2.34 -2.64 8.66
N LEU A 89 1.98 -3.28 7.55
CA LEU A 89 1.79 -4.73 7.49
C LEU A 89 3.10 -5.48 7.76
N THR A 90 4.22 -4.98 7.23
CA THR A 90 5.54 -5.54 7.48
C THR A 90 5.96 -5.37 8.94
N GLU A 91 5.75 -4.20 9.53
CA GLU A 91 6.02 -3.93 10.94
C GLU A 91 5.20 -4.84 11.87
N GLU A 92 3.92 -5.04 11.56
CA GLU A 92 3.05 -5.95 12.32
C GLU A 92 3.51 -7.40 12.20
N SER A 93 3.93 -7.81 11.01
CA SER A 93 4.48 -9.16 10.76
C SER A 93 5.78 -9.42 11.53
N ILE A 94 6.64 -8.41 11.69
CA ILE A 94 7.88 -8.49 12.49
C ILE A 94 7.56 -8.52 13.99
N ARG A 95 6.58 -7.74 14.43
CA ARG A 95 6.19 -7.63 15.86
C ARG A 95 5.51 -8.88 16.38
N SER A 96 4.68 -9.52 15.57
CA SER A 96 4.10 -10.81 15.89
C SER A 96 5.16 -11.88 15.74
N GLU A 97 5.81 -12.31 16.84
CA GLU A 97 6.86 -13.34 16.93
C GLU A 97 6.91 -14.34 15.78
N ALA A 98 8.13 -14.73 15.38
CA ALA A 98 8.43 -15.53 14.20
C ALA A 98 7.33 -16.55 13.86
N TRP A 99 6.95 -16.58 12.58
CA TRP A 99 6.02 -17.55 12.02
C TRP A 99 6.46 -18.97 12.40
N SER A 100 5.91 -19.53 13.47
CA SER A 100 6.23 -20.90 13.91
C SER A 100 5.66 -21.97 12.98
N GLY A 101 4.76 -21.57 12.08
CA GLY A 101 4.10 -22.48 11.14
C GLY A 101 3.01 -23.35 11.74
N ASP A 102 2.75 -23.26 13.05
CA ASP A 102 1.60 -23.93 13.64
C ASP A 102 0.28 -23.21 13.31
N ALA A 103 -0.84 -23.92 13.43
CA ALA A 103 -2.14 -23.42 13.01
C ALA A 103 -2.58 -22.19 13.80
N VAL A 104 -2.27 -22.14 15.09
CA VAL A 104 -2.67 -21.05 15.99
C VAL A 104 -1.91 -19.78 15.69
N ALA A 105 -0.58 -19.88 15.46
CA ALA A 105 0.25 -18.74 15.08
C ALA A 105 -0.18 -18.17 13.72
N ILE A 106 -0.47 -19.03 12.74
CA ILE A 106 -0.93 -18.60 11.41
C ILE A 106 -2.29 -17.89 11.52
N GLU A 107 -3.25 -18.44 12.26
CA GLU A 107 -4.55 -17.81 12.45
C GLU A 107 -4.42 -16.45 13.14
N ARG A 108 -3.60 -16.35 14.19
CA ARG A 108 -3.33 -15.09 14.89
C ARG A 108 -2.75 -14.02 13.96
N GLN A 109 -1.73 -14.36 13.17
CA GLN A 109 -1.08 -13.42 12.27
C GLN A 109 -1.98 -13.02 11.11
N THR A 110 -2.73 -13.98 10.55
CA THR A 110 -3.73 -13.71 9.52
C THR A 110 -4.82 -12.78 10.07
N THR A 111 -5.25 -12.98 11.31
CA THR A 111 -6.21 -12.11 11.98
C THR A 111 -5.65 -10.69 12.12
N ALA A 112 -4.43 -10.53 12.64
CA ALA A 112 -3.79 -9.23 12.80
C ALA A 112 -3.65 -8.49 11.45
N ALA A 113 -3.29 -9.19 10.38
CA ALA A 113 -3.18 -8.61 9.05
C ALA A 113 -4.53 -8.09 8.53
N TYR A 114 -5.61 -8.88 8.66
CA TYR A 114 -6.95 -8.43 8.26
C TYR A 114 -7.53 -7.37 9.19
N GLU A 115 -7.22 -7.39 10.47
CA GLU A 115 -7.58 -6.31 11.40
C GLU A 115 -6.95 -4.99 10.96
N LEU A 116 -5.64 -4.99 10.66
CA LEU A 116 -4.93 -3.83 10.14
C LEU A 116 -5.54 -3.33 8.83
N TRP A 117 -5.88 -4.25 7.91
CA TRP A 117 -6.52 -3.92 6.64
C TRP A 117 -7.87 -3.23 6.85
N PHE A 118 -8.77 -3.84 7.61
CA PHE A 118 -10.10 -3.29 7.83
C PHE A 118 -10.10 -2.03 8.68
N ASP A 119 -9.14 -1.85 9.59
CA ASP A 119 -8.95 -0.58 10.30
C ASP A 119 -8.48 0.53 9.36
N THR A 120 -7.62 0.21 8.40
CA THR A 120 -7.17 1.18 7.39
C THR A 120 -8.32 1.57 6.45
N VAL A 121 -9.13 0.61 6.00
CA VAL A 121 -10.30 0.82 5.14
C VAL A 121 -11.42 1.63 5.83
N ARG A 122 -11.42 1.74 7.16
CA ARG A 122 -12.37 2.63 7.88
C ARG A 122 -12.16 4.11 7.60
N ASP A 123 -10.99 4.54 7.16
CA ASP A 123 -10.85 5.88 6.56
C ASP A 123 -11.53 5.88 5.18
N PRO A 124 -12.67 6.57 5.01
CA PRO A 124 -13.42 6.53 3.78
C PRO A 124 -12.65 7.13 2.60
N ARG A 125 -11.68 8.04 2.85
CA ARG A 125 -10.83 8.64 1.82
C ARG A 125 -9.86 7.60 1.28
N PHE A 126 -9.18 6.87 2.18
CA PHE A 126 -8.32 5.74 1.80
C PHE A 126 -9.10 4.71 1.00
N ALA A 127 -10.22 4.25 1.54
CA ALA A 127 -11.05 3.22 0.92
C ALA A 127 -11.52 3.63 -0.47
N ARG A 128 -12.03 4.84 -0.63
CA ARG A 128 -12.50 5.35 -1.91
C ARG A 128 -11.37 5.41 -2.93
N ILE A 129 -10.22 5.98 -2.60
CA ILE A 129 -9.07 6.09 -3.52
C ILE A 129 -8.61 4.69 -3.95
N VAL A 130 -8.32 3.81 -2.98
CA VAL A 130 -7.68 2.52 -3.23
C VAL A 130 -8.62 1.50 -3.86
N LEU A 131 -9.91 1.54 -3.55
CA LEU A 131 -10.88 0.54 -3.99
C LEU A 131 -11.73 0.98 -5.20
N VAL A 132 -11.74 2.28 -5.54
CA VAL A 132 -12.67 2.81 -6.56
C VAL A 132 -11.99 3.78 -7.52
N GLU A 133 -11.36 4.86 -7.05
CA GLU A 133 -10.98 5.99 -7.90
C GLU A 133 -9.81 5.69 -8.84
N VAL A 134 -8.97 4.71 -8.53
CA VAL A 134 -7.84 4.28 -9.38
C VAL A 134 -8.25 3.35 -10.52
N LEU A 135 -9.44 2.76 -10.46
CA LEU A 135 -9.86 1.74 -11.44
C LEU A 135 -10.34 2.37 -12.74
N GLY A 136 -9.74 1.98 -13.87
CA GLY A 136 -10.17 2.42 -15.20
C GLY A 136 -9.94 3.90 -15.50
N VAL A 137 -8.94 4.52 -14.86
CA VAL A 137 -8.54 5.89 -15.15
C VAL A 137 -7.70 5.94 -16.43
N SER A 138 -6.65 5.14 -16.49
CA SER A 138 -5.77 4.99 -17.66
C SER A 138 -4.99 3.68 -17.57
N ALA A 139 -4.36 3.27 -18.67
CA ALA A 139 -3.50 2.08 -18.71
C ALA A 139 -2.34 2.16 -17.69
N ASP A 140 -1.76 3.34 -17.48
CA ASP A 140 -0.66 3.53 -16.53
C ASP A 140 -1.13 3.38 -15.07
N ILE A 141 -2.30 3.89 -14.74
CA ILE A 141 -2.90 3.73 -13.41
C ILE A 141 -3.33 2.28 -13.18
N ASP A 142 -3.92 1.63 -14.19
CA ASP A 142 -4.28 0.22 -14.11
C ASP A 142 -3.03 -0.67 -13.91
N ALA A 143 -1.93 -0.39 -14.62
CA ALA A 143 -0.66 -1.08 -14.43
C ALA A 143 -0.07 -0.86 -13.01
N LEU A 144 -0.19 0.35 -12.47
CA LEU A 144 0.21 0.67 -11.10
C LEU A 144 -0.63 -0.09 -10.07
N TYR A 145 -1.95 -0.16 -10.27
CA TYR A 145 -2.87 -0.93 -9.42
C TYR A 145 -2.49 -2.42 -9.43
N GLU A 146 -2.31 -3.01 -10.61
CA GLU A 146 -1.92 -4.40 -10.78
C GLU A 146 -0.56 -4.72 -10.14
N ALA A 147 0.42 -3.81 -10.25
CA ALA A 147 1.71 -3.95 -9.59
C ALA A 147 1.58 -3.95 -8.05
N SER A 148 0.72 -3.08 -7.50
CA SER A 148 0.47 -3.02 -6.05
C SER A 148 -0.26 -4.27 -5.54
N VAL A 149 -1.25 -4.77 -6.28
CA VAL A 149 -1.94 -6.03 -5.95
C VAL A 149 -0.96 -7.20 -5.96
N ARG A 150 -0.05 -7.26 -6.95
CA ARG A 150 0.99 -8.29 -7.04
C ARG A 150 1.94 -8.23 -5.85
N GLN A 151 2.43 -7.05 -5.51
CA GLN A 151 3.31 -6.85 -4.36
C GLN A 151 2.63 -7.30 -3.06
N MET A 152 1.36 -6.93 -2.86
CA MET A 152 0.59 -7.34 -1.69
C MET A 152 0.37 -8.86 -1.65
N ALA A 153 0.11 -9.49 -2.81
CA ALA A 153 0.00 -10.93 -2.93
C ALA A 153 1.29 -11.65 -2.52
N GLU A 154 2.44 -11.13 -2.94
CA GLU A 154 3.75 -11.65 -2.54
C GLU A 154 3.94 -11.54 -1.01
N LEU A 155 3.67 -10.38 -0.42
CA LEU A 155 3.75 -10.18 1.04
C LEU A 155 2.82 -11.14 1.81
N THR A 156 1.63 -11.41 1.27
CA THR A 156 0.64 -12.29 1.90
C THR A 156 1.06 -13.75 1.86
N ILE A 157 1.66 -14.22 0.76
CA ILE A 157 1.96 -15.63 0.54
C ILE A 157 3.40 -16.03 0.90
N ALA A 158 4.34 -15.07 0.92
CA ALA A 158 5.75 -15.34 1.17
C ALA A 158 6.02 -16.13 2.46
N PRO A 159 5.35 -15.86 3.59
CA PRO A 159 5.56 -16.63 4.81
C PRO A 159 5.27 -18.12 4.68
N LEU A 160 4.38 -18.54 3.78
CA LEU A 160 4.10 -19.96 3.57
C LEU A 160 5.30 -20.72 3.00
N ALA A 161 6.16 -20.07 2.24
CA ALA A 161 7.35 -20.72 1.67
C ALA A 161 8.34 -21.18 2.75
N THR A 162 8.45 -20.41 3.84
CA THR A 162 9.34 -20.70 4.97
C THR A 162 8.71 -21.59 6.02
N THR A 163 7.43 -21.37 6.33
CA THR A 163 6.73 -22.07 7.43
C THR A 163 6.05 -23.36 6.99
N GLN A 164 5.77 -23.52 5.69
CA GLN A 164 5.07 -24.66 5.11
C GLN A 164 5.83 -25.24 3.90
N PRO A 165 7.13 -25.59 4.04
CA PRO A 165 7.93 -26.06 2.90
C PRO A 165 7.38 -27.37 2.28
N ALA A 166 6.61 -28.12 3.04
CA ALA A 166 5.97 -29.35 2.58
C ALA A 166 4.91 -29.14 1.49
N LEU A 167 4.36 -27.93 1.35
CA LEU A 167 3.34 -27.62 0.34
C LEU A 167 3.90 -27.59 -1.10
N LYS A 168 5.22 -27.45 -1.28
CA LYS A 168 5.92 -27.46 -2.60
C LYS A 168 5.23 -26.64 -3.70
N LEU A 169 4.64 -25.48 -3.35
CA LEU A 169 3.90 -24.65 -4.29
C LEU A 169 4.83 -24.06 -5.37
N SER A 170 4.50 -24.24 -6.63
CA SER A 170 5.18 -23.56 -7.74
C SER A 170 5.04 -22.04 -7.64
N LYS A 171 5.94 -21.28 -8.28
CA LYS A 171 5.86 -19.81 -8.33
C LYS A 171 4.49 -19.33 -8.83
N ALA A 172 4.00 -19.90 -9.94
CA ALA A 172 2.71 -19.54 -10.53
C ALA A 172 1.55 -19.81 -9.55
N ARG A 173 1.56 -20.96 -8.86
CA ARG A 173 0.51 -21.30 -7.89
C ARG A 173 0.53 -20.37 -6.68
N ARG A 174 1.71 -20.00 -6.16
CA ARG A 174 1.83 -19.00 -5.10
C ARG A 174 1.27 -17.65 -5.52
N GLU A 175 1.59 -17.18 -6.73
CA GLU A 175 1.07 -15.92 -7.26
C GLU A 175 -0.46 -15.94 -7.36
N LEU A 176 -1.04 -17.01 -7.89
CA LEU A 176 -2.51 -17.15 -7.99
C LEU A 176 -3.18 -17.16 -6.62
N LEU A 177 -2.65 -17.92 -5.67
CA LEU A 177 -3.19 -17.98 -4.31
C LEU A 177 -3.08 -16.64 -3.58
N GLY A 178 -1.93 -15.98 -3.68
CA GLY A 178 -1.75 -14.64 -3.09
C GLY A 178 -2.72 -13.63 -3.65
N ARG A 179 -2.90 -13.59 -4.98
CA ARG A 179 -3.87 -12.72 -5.65
C ARG A 179 -5.31 -13.05 -5.26
N ALA A 180 -5.66 -14.32 -5.13
CA ALA A 180 -7.00 -14.73 -4.70
C ALA A 180 -7.32 -14.26 -3.27
N LEU A 181 -6.37 -14.41 -2.34
CA LEU A 181 -6.53 -13.96 -0.96
C LEU A 181 -6.62 -12.43 -0.86
N VAL A 182 -5.75 -11.70 -1.57
CA VAL A 182 -5.81 -10.24 -1.63
C VAL A 182 -7.11 -9.79 -2.30
N GLY A 183 -7.50 -10.41 -3.40
CA GLY A 183 -8.76 -10.12 -4.10
C GLY A 183 -9.99 -10.32 -3.21
N ALA A 184 -10.02 -11.38 -2.41
CA ALA A 184 -11.08 -11.58 -1.41
C ALA A 184 -11.14 -10.42 -0.40
N GLY A 185 -9.98 -10.02 0.15
CA GLY A 185 -9.88 -8.88 1.07
C GLY A 185 -10.33 -7.55 0.45
N LEU A 186 -9.93 -7.27 -0.79
CA LEU A 186 -10.33 -6.07 -1.54
C LEU A 186 -11.83 -6.06 -1.81
N GLN A 187 -12.42 -7.19 -2.24
CA GLN A 187 -13.83 -7.28 -2.56
C GLN A 187 -14.71 -7.15 -1.31
N VAL A 188 -14.35 -7.79 -0.20
CA VAL A 188 -15.06 -7.66 1.08
C VAL A 188 -14.97 -6.22 1.59
N ALA A 189 -13.80 -5.58 1.50
CA ALA A 189 -13.62 -4.19 1.89
C ALA A 189 -14.48 -3.23 1.05
N LYS A 190 -14.51 -3.42 -0.28
CA LYS A 190 -15.34 -2.64 -1.19
C LYS A 190 -16.82 -2.79 -0.86
N MET A 191 -17.29 -4.03 -0.67
CA MET A 191 -18.67 -4.32 -0.25
C MET A 191 -19.00 -3.64 1.09
N TRP A 192 -18.10 -3.72 2.06
CA TRP A 192 -18.28 -3.15 3.39
C TRP A 192 -18.38 -1.61 3.34
N MET A 193 -17.48 -0.97 2.60
CA MET A 193 -17.50 0.48 2.36
C MET A 193 -18.80 0.91 1.65
N THR A 194 -19.18 0.28 0.53
CA THR A 194 -20.37 0.64 -0.24
C THR A 194 -21.66 0.35 0.51
N GLY A 195 -21.66 -0.61 1.43
CA GLY A 195 -22.74 -0.90 2.38
C GLY A 195 -22.82 0.07 3.56
N GLY A 196 -21.99 1.12 3.59
CA GLY A 196 -21.96 2.13 4.66
C GLY A 196 -21.43 1.58 5.97
N TYR A 197 -20.54 0.60 5.95
CA TYR A 197 -19.90 -0.02 7.12
C TYR A 197 -20.90 -0.62 8.13
N LYS A 198 -22.09 -1.05 7.65
CA LYS A 198 -23.17 -1.57 8.52
C LYS A 198 -22.85 -2.91 9.17
N LEU A 199 -22.06 -3.76 8.51
CA LEU A 199 -21.60 -5.02 9.10
C LEU A 199 -20.59 -4.74 10.20
N ALA A 200 -20.60 -5.55 11.27
CA ALA A 200 -19.60 -5.42 12.31
C ALA A 200 -18.21 -5.76 11.76
N ARG A 201 -17.19 -4.93 12.11
CA ARG A 201 -15.80 -5.12 11.67
C ARG A 201 -15.31 -6.56 11.94
N ARG A 202 -15.64 -7.09 13.13
CA ARG A 202 -15.26 -8.46 13.50
C ARG A 202 -15.75 -9.52 12.51
N ASP A 203 -16.93 -9.31 11.89
CA ASP A 203 -17.53 -10.30 10.99
C ASP A 203 -16.84 -10.29 9.63
N VAL A 204 -16.46 -9.10 9.09
CA VAL A 204 -15.70 -9.01 7.86
C VAL A 204 -14.27 -9.54 8.03
N VAL A 205 -13.61 -9.25 9.16
CA VAL A 205 -12.30 -9.82 9.54
C VAL A 205 -12.38 -11.32 9.61
N ARG A 206 -13.31 -11.86 10.42
CA ARG A 206 -13.48 -13.31 10.61
C ARG A 206 -13.73 -14.05 9.30
N THR A 207 -14.53 -13.47 8.41
CA THR A 207 -14.81 -14.06 7.09
C THR A 207 -13.53 -14.18 6.26
N CYS A 208 -12.72 -13.12 6.19
CA CYS A 208 -11.45 -13.17 5.45
C CYS A 208 -10.43 -14.11 6.09
N VAL A 209 -10.35 -14.17 7.40
CA VAL A 209 -9.52 -15.14 8.14
C VAL A 209 -9.94 -16.56 7.81
N LEU A 210 -11.23 -16.85 7.83
CA LEU A 210 -11.76 -18.18 7.47
C LEU A 210 -11.39 -18.60 6.05
N VAL A 211 -11.48 -17.68 5.08
CA VAL A 211 -11.07 -17.93 3.69
C VAL A 211 -9.57 -18.27 3.61
N ALA A 212 -8.72 -17.49 4.28
CA ALA A 212 -7.28 -17.67 4.23
C ALA A 212 -6.84 -18.97 4.93
N THR A 213 -7.31 -19.21 6.15
CA THR A 213 -6.96 -20.41 6.93
C THR A 213 -7.57 -21.69 6.34
N GLY A 214 -8.78 -21.61 5.79
CA GLY A 214 -9.43 -22.70 5.07
C GLY A 214 -8.67 -23.07 3.79
N THR A 215 -8.18 -22.07 3.04
CA THR A 215 -7.31 -22.30 1.88
C THR A 215 -6.04 -23.04 2.28
N LEU A 216 -5.39 -22.64 3.37
CA LEU A 216 -4.19 -23.33 3.85
C LEU A 216 -4.48 -24.77 4.31
N ALA A 217 -5.61 -25.01 4.99
CA ALA A 217 -6.02 -26.34 5.40
C ALA A 217 -6.24 -27.26 4.19
N ALA A 218 -6.90 -26.76 3.14
CA ALA A 218 -7.09 -27.49 1.89
C ALA A 218 -5.76 -27.84 1.20
N LEU A 219 -4.82 -26.90 1.14
CA LEU A 219 -3.49 -27.13 0.59
C LEU A 219 -2.69 -28.19 1.36
N ARG A 220 -2.85 -28.26 2.69
CA ARG A 220 -2.20 -29.29 3.52
C ARG A 220 -2.76 -30.68 3.22
N VAL A 221 -4.06 -30.81 3.03
CA VAL A 221 -4.71 -32.09 2.67
C VAL A 221 -4.19 -32.55 1.30
N GLU A 222 -4.22 -31.67 0.29
CA GLU A 222 -3.71 -31.97 -1.06
C GLU A 222 -2.25 -32.46 -1.02
N ALA A 223 -1.37 -31.74 -0.31
CA ALA A 223 0.03 -32.13 -0.17
C ALA A 223 0.25 -33.45 0.59
N ALA A 224 -0.69 -33.88 1.43
CA ALA A 224 -0.64 -35.18 2.10
C ALA A 224 -1.06 -36.31 1.16
N ASP A 225 -2.03 -36.09 0.28
CA ASP A 225 -2.52 -37.06 -0.69
C ASP A 225 -1.50 -37.33 -1.81
N GLU A 226 -0.73 -36.30 -2.26
CA GLU A 226 0.34 -36.45 -3.25
C GLU A 226 1.53 -37.32 -2.77
N LYS A 227 1.61 -37.61 -1.46
CA LYS A 227 2.67 -38.45 -0.87
C LYS A 227 2.26 -39.90 -0.70
N ARG A 228 1.01 -40.26 -0.98
CA ARG A 228 0.46 -41.61 -0.90
C ARG A 228 0.52 -42.31 -2.24
#